data_f6404d5d9a0187e85a06a80fc1e1eef9
#
_entry.id   f6404d5d9a0187e85a06a80fc1e1eef9
#
_cell.length_a   1.000
_cell.length_b   1.000
_cell.length_c   1.000
_cell.angle_alpha   90.00
_cell.angle_beta   90.00
_cell.angle_gamma   90.00
#
_symmetry.space_group_name_H-M   'P 1'
#
loop_
_entity.id
_entity.type
_entity.pdbx_description
1 polymer ?
#
loop_
_entity_poly.entity_id
_entity_poly.type
_entity_poly.pdbx_seq_one_letter_code
_entity_poly.pdbx_strand_id
1 'polypeptide(L)'
;AIHFPRLYMDMKDFADLRGEDYGKLNKGLGLKAMSIPDVHEDTATMGANAVMKLIDRNGLNPRNIGRMYLGTESALDGAKPTATYIVDMLTQRYSERYGADCFRNCDVVDMTFACIGAVDAMHNTLDWAARSTDEDERIGIVIFSDNAKYALESAGEYTQGAGGGAILIRRNPRLLEIPDIIGVSTTPVHDFFKPRREVSVKSIISNVMTLAQEAGQSIKKGIVERMIRHLPASTVRKLGIFAHGEEKVSVHRDEPVFDGQFSNRCYQQAVRQAFHNFRQKAERSGRYNPADDQRFTEQWERIIMHLPYAYQAKRMFPDVFRHDREDTEMWQDVAKQLGPAPEPHNSDDPVIIEIWEKAMDGYRRAISKTPQYMEFHASRIEKGQRASSLIGNQYTGSIFLALMSTFESDLEENVNLDDMLFGLCG
;
A
#
# COMPACT_ATOMS: atom_id res chain seq x y z
N ALA A 1 -14.61 -1.33 8.38
CA ALA A 1 -14.78 -2.78 8.23
C ALA A 1 -13.69 -3.34 7.33
N ILE A 2 -13.32 -4.60 7.53
CA ILE A 2 -12.24 -5.25 6.78
C ILE A 2 -12.73 -6.62 6.27
N HIS A 3 -12.22 -7.04 5.12
CA HIS A 3 -12.38 -8.36 4.55
C HIS A 3 -11.04 -8.92 4.11
N PHE A 4 -10.70 -10.13 4.56
CA PHE A 4 -9.54 -10.88 4.13
C PHE A 4 -9.96 -12.20 3.52
N PRO A 5 -9.22 -12.70 2.51
CA PRO A 5 -9.33 -14.07 2.03
C PRO A 5 -9.21 -15.08 3.16
N ARG A 6 -9.84 -16.25 2.98
CA ARG A 6 -9.73 -17.35 3.95
C ARG A 6 -8.47 -18.18 3.76
N LEU A 7 -7.92 -18.16 2.57
CA LEU A 7 -6.69 -18.88 2.26
C LEU A 7 -5.48 -18.05 2.72
N TYR A 8 -4.47 -18.73 3.20
CA TYR A 8 -3.20 -18.13 3.56
C TYR A 8 -2.05 -19.11 3.34
N MET A 9 -0.85 -18.58 3.16
CA MET A 9 0.39 -19.36 3.13
C MET A 9 1.16 -19.09 4.43
N ASP A 10 1.46 -20.14 5.19
CA ASP A 10 2.38 -20.05 6.32
C ASP A 10 3.78 -19.73 5.82
N MET A 11 4.49 -18.85 6.51
CA MET A 11 5.80 -18.37 6.03
C MET A 11 6.92 -19.40 6.19
N LYS A 12 6.77 -20.37 7.10
CA LYS A 12 7.69 -21.47 7.22
C LYS A 12 7.53 -22.45 6.06
N ASP A 13 6.29 -22.81 5.73
CA ASP A 13 5.99 -23.67 4.58
C ASP A 13 6.44 -23.02 3.27
N PHE A 14 6.25 -21.69 3.16
CA PHE A 14 6.77 -20.93 2.03
C PHE A 14 8.30 -20.99 1.93
N ALA A 15 9.01 -20.78 3.04
CA ALA A 15 10.46 -20.85 3.09
C ALA A 15 10.97 -22.23 2.66
N ASP A 16 10.36 -23.30 3.17
CA ASP A 16 10.70 -24.69 2.81
C ASP A 16 10.46 -24.95 1.31
N LEU A 17 9.33 -24.44 0.76
CA LEU A 17 8.98 -24.61 -0.66
C LEU A 17 9.94 -23.88 -1.61
N ARG A 18 10.38 -22.67 -1.22
CA ARG A 18 11.25 -21.81 -2.05
C ARG A 18 12.75 -21.96 -1.75
N GLY A 19 13.13 -22.72 -0.74
CA GLY A 19 14.52 -22.82 -0.27
C GLY A 19 15.04 -21.51 0.34
N GLU A 20 14.16 -20.70 0.92
CA GLU A 20 14.50 -19.44 1.57
C GLU A 20 14.83 -19.64 3.05
N ASP A 21 15.65 -18.74 3.61
CA ASP A 21 15.92 -18.73 5.05
C ASP A 21 14.72 -18.20 5.84
N TYR A 22 14.01 -19.08 6.54
CA TYR A 22 12.91 -18.71 7.41
C TYR A 22 13.31 -17.68 8.48
N GLY A 23 14.56 -17.74 8.99
CA GLY A 23 15.07 -16.75 9.95
C GLY A 23 15.09 -15.34 9.36
N LYS A 24 15.49 -15.20 8.09
CA LYS A 24 15.45 -13.95 7.34
C LYS A 24 14.00 -13.43 7.21
N LEU A 25 13.07 -14.30 6.85
CA LEU A 25 11.66 -13.93 6.64
C LEU A 25 10.97 -13.57 7.96
N ASN A 26 11.10 -14.40 8.97
CA ASN A 26 10.42 -14.23 10.26
C ASN A 26 11.12 -13.21 11.17
N LYS A 27 12.39 -13.46 11.56
CA LYS A 27 13.11 -12.57 12.48
C LYS A 27 13.63 -11.30 11.80
N GLY A 28 13.91 -11.37 10.49
CA GLY A 28 14.43 -10.25 9.71
C GLY A 28 13.32 -9.28 9.23
N LEU A 29 12.22 -9.80 8.73
CA LEU A 29 11.13 -9.01 8.12
C LEU A 29 9.84 -9.01 8.94
N GLY A 30 9.71 -9.89 9.93
CA GLY A 30 8.53 -10.01 10.79
C GLY A 30 7.37 -10.77 10.15
N LEU A 31 7.62 -11.55 9.10
CA LEU A 31 6.58 -12.28 8.37
C LEU A 31 6.25 -13.60 9.05
N LYS A 32 4.97 -13.91 9.20
CA LYS A 32 4.43 -15.16 9.76
C LYS A 32 3.56 -15.89 8.74
N ALA A 33 2.74 -15.16 8.02
CA ALA A 33 1.87 -15.67 6.97
C ALA A 33 1.56 -14.58 5.94
N MET A 34 0.98 -14.95 4.80
CA MET A 34 0.41 -14.04 3.82
C MET A 34 -0.97 -14.53 3.39
N SER A 35 -1.92 -13.63 3.24
CA SER A 35 -3.25 -13.95 2.71
C SER A 35 -3.20 -14.16 1.21
N ILE A 36 -3.98 -15.14 0.73
CA ILE A 36 -4.07 -15.51 -0.68
C ILE A 36 -5.54 -15.49 -1.10
N PRO A 37 -5.91 -14.73 -2.15
CA PRO A 37 -7.28 -14.73 -2.63
C PRO A 37 -7.63 -16.10 -3.24
N ASP A 38 -8.86 -16.54 -2.99
CA ASP A 38 -9.43 -17.69 -3.67
C ASP A 38 -9.83 -17.31 -5.10
N VAL A 39 -10.14 -18.31 -5.93
CA VAL A 39 -10.47 -18.15 -7.37
C VAL A 39 -11.65 -17.21 -7.66
N HIS A 40 -12.50 -16.98 -6.68
CA HIS A 40 -13.65 -16.06 -6.75
C HIS A 40 -13.42 -14.71 -6.07
N GLU A 41 -12.23 -14.47 -5.54
CA GLU A 41 -11.87 -13.24 -4.85
C GLU A 41 -10.91 -12.38 -5.70
N ASP A 42 -11.30 -11.13 -5.90
CA ASP A 42 -10.54 -10.11 -6.59
C ASP A 42 -10.70 -8.76 -5.87
N THR A 43 -10.09 -7.73 -6.39
CA THR A 43 -10.17 -6.37 -5.85
C THR A 43 -11.61 -5.89 -5.67
N ALA A 44 -12.50 -6.14 -6.62
CA ALA A 44 -13.89 -5.70 -6.53
C ALA A 44 -14.67 -6.50 -5.48
N THR A 45 -14.54 -7.81 -5.46
CA THR A 45 -15.26 -8.68 -4.52
C THR A 45 -14.81 -8.49 -3.08
N MET A 46 -13.49 -8.32 -2.83
CA MET A 46 -12.97 -8.03 -1.49
C MET A 46 -13.45 -6.66 -1.01
N GLY A 47 -13.40 -5.63 -1.88
CA GLY A 47 -13.92 -4.29 -1.57
C GLY A 47 -15.43 -4.31 -1.30
N ALA A 48 -16.22 -4.99 -2.14
CA ALA A 48 -17.68 -5.14 -1.94
C ALA A 48 -18.01 -5.79 -0.60
N ASN A 49 -17.32 -6.88 -0.23
CA ASN A 49 -17.49 -7.53 1.06
C ASN A 49 -17.18 -6.61 2.25
N ALA A 50 -16.15 -5.79 2.14
CA ALA A 50 -15.81 -4.81 3.19
C ALA A 50 -16.89 -3.72 3.33
N VAL A 51 -17.37 -3.17 2.19
CA VAL A 51 -18.45 -2.16 2.19
C VAL A 51 -19.75 -2.75 2.71
N MET A 52 -20.12 -3.97 2.31
CA MET A 52 -21.31 -4.65 2.82
C MET A 52 -21.27 -4.79 4.34
N LYS A 53 -20.15 -5.26 4.91
CA LYS A 53 -19.95 -5.33 6.37
C LYS A 53 -20.08 -3.96 7.04
N LEU A 54 -19.58 -2.90 6.39
CA LEU A 54 -19.68 -1.53 6.93
C LEU A 54 -21.12 -1.05 6.95
N ILE A 55 -21.85 -1.21 5.84
CA ILE A 55 -23.27 -0.82 5.71
C ILE A 55 -24.13 -1.56 6.75
N ASP A 56 -24.00 -2.89 6.81
CA ASP A 56 -24.82 -3.72 7.68
C ASP A 56 -24.55 -3.43 9.17
N ARG A 57 -23.28 -3.30 9.58
CA ARG A 57 -22.89 -3.01 10.97
C ARG A 57 -23.32 -1.63 11.47
N ASN A 58 -23.39 -0.65 10.58
CA ASN A 58 -23.76 0.72 10.92
C ASN A 58 -25.22 1.06 10.58
N GLY A 59 -25.99 0.11 10.02
CA GLY A 59 -27.38 0.33 9.63
C GLY A 59 -27.54 1.44 8.60
N LEU A 60 -26.58 1.60 7.68
CA LEU A 60 -26.61 2.68 6.70
C LEU A 60 -27.68 2.44 5.64
N ASN A 61 -28.39 3.50 5.28
CA ASN A 61 -29.24 3.48 4.11
C ASN A 61 -28.35 3.75 2.86
N PRO A 62 -28.27 2.82 1.89
CA PRO A 62 -27.46 3.00 0.69
C PRO A 62 -27.81 4.29 -0.10
N ARG A 63 -29.05 4.73 -0.08
CA ARG A 63 -29.49 5.96 -0.75
C ARG A 63 -28.84 7.24 -0.22
N ASN A 64 -28.34 7.19 1.02
CA ASN A 64 -27.67 8.33 1.67
C ASN A 64 -26.16 8.35 1.44
N ILE A 65 -25.59 7.31 0.81
CA ILE A 65 -24.17 7.24 0.52
C ILE A 65 -23.92 8.04 -0.76
N GLY A 66 -23.32 9.22 -0.63
CA GLY A 66 -23.07 10.12 -1.73
C GLY A 66 -21.74 9.91 -2.45
N ARG A 67 -20.80 9.16 -1.83
CA ARG A 67 -19.46 8.93 -2.40
C ARG A 67 -18.88 7.58 -1.99
N MET A 68 -18.27 6.87 -2.94
CA MET A 68 -17.41 5.72 -2.71
C MET A 68 -16.13 5.87 -3.54
N TYR A 69 -15.01 6.17 -2.91
CA TYR A 69 -13.71 6.28 -3.58
C TYR A 69 -12.83 5.10 -3.20
N LEU A 70 -12.29 4.44 -4.19
CA LEU A 70 -11.42 3.27 -4.05
C LEU A 70 -9.96 3.66 -4.28
N GLY A 71 -9.09 3.41 -3.31
CA GLY A 71 -7.66 3.36 -3.52
C GLY A 71 -7.22 1.94 -3.88
N THR A 72 -6.53 1.78 -5.00
CA THR A 72 -6.03 0.47 -5.44
C THR A 72 -4.88 0.57 -6.43
N GLU A 73 -3.95 -0.39 -6.35
CA GLU A 73 -2.98 -0.70 -7.40
C GLU A 73 -3.38 -1.91 -8.25
N SER A 74 -4.51 -2.53 -7.93
CA SER A 74 -4.98 -3.79 -8.51
C SER A 74 -6.32 -3.58 -9.23
N ALA A 75 -6.46 -2.44 -9.96
CA ALA A 75 -7.66 -2.11 -10.71
C ALA A 75 -8.00 -3.18 -11.75
N LEU A 76 -9.30 -3.46 -11.93
CA LEU A 76 -9.78 -4.45 -12.87
C LEU A 76 -9.96 -3.91 -14.30
N ASP A 77 -10.08 -2.59 -14.45
CA ASP A 77 -10.40 -1.94 -15.71
C ASP A 77 -9.49 -0.73 -15.94
N GLY A 78 -9.11 -0.50 -17.17
CA GLY A 78 -8.24 0.63 -17.53
C GLY A 78 -9.00 1.92 -17.89
N ALA A 79 -10.33 1.89 -17.91
CA ALA A 79 -11.18 3.00 -18.34
C ALA A 79 -12.28 3.34 -17.34
N LYS A 80 -12.85 2.34 -16.67
CA LYS A 80 -13.91 2.52 -15.67
C LYS A 80 -13.36 2.25 -14.27
N PRO A 81 -13.82 2.99 -13.24
CA PRO A 81 -13.45 2.67 -11.87
C PRO A 81 -13.86 1.25 -11.49
N THR A 82 -12.95 0.50 -10.85
CA THR A 82 -13.27 -0.78 -10.20
C THR A 82 -14.37 -0.61 -9.15
N ALA A 83 -14.49 0.57 -8.55
CA ALA A 83 -15.58 0.94 -7.66
C ALA A 83 -16.97 0.80 -8.31
N THR A 84 -17.12 0.88 -9.65
CA THR A 84 -18.40 0.64 -10.32
C THR A 84 -18.83 -0.82 -10.26
N TYR A 85 -17.88 -1.76 -10.28
CA TYR A 85 -18.16 -3.19 -10.10
C TYR A 85 -18.58 -3.48 -8.65
N ILE A 86 -17.97 -2.79 -7.69
CA ILE A 86 -18.38 -2.84 -6.27
C ILE A 86 -19.83 -2.37 -6.12
N VAL A 87 -20.18 -1.22 -6.70
CA VAL A 87 -21.54 -0.66 -6.65
C VAL A 87 -22.56 -1.60 -7.30
N ASP A 88 -22.21 -2.28 -8.38
CA ASP A 88 -23.11 -3.28 -9.01
C ASP A 88 -23.42 -4.43 -8.04
N MET A 89 -22.42 -5.04 -7.44
CA MET A 89 -22.60 -6.12 -6.45
C MET A 89 -23.41 -5.66 -5.24
N LEU A 90 -23.15 -4.43 -4.74
CA LEU A 90 -23.91 -3.86 -3.63
C LEU A 90 -25.37 -3.57 -4.04
N THR A 91 -25.60 -3.10 -5.27
CA THR A 91 -26.96 -2.87 -5.79
C THR A 91 -27.72 -4.19 -5.86
N GLN A 92 -27.14 -5.26 -6.37
CA GLN A 92 -27.74 -6.58 -6.37
C GLN A 92 -28.11 -7.05 -4.96
N ARG A 93 -27.24 -6.80 -3.96
CA ARG A 93 -27.46 -7.16 -2.55
C ARG A 93 -28.56 -6.37 -1.87
N TYR A 94 -28.69 -5.09 -2.18
CA TYR A 94 -29.56 -4.17 -1.45
C TYR A 94 -30.83 -3.76 -2.20
N SER A 95 -30.96 -4.10 -3.49
CA SER A 95 -32.07 -3.68 -4.36
C SER A 95 -33.44 -4.13 -3.88
N GLU A 96 -33.56 -5.31 -3.31
CA GLU A 96 -34.83 -5.82 -2.77
C GLU A 96 -35.38 -4.92 -1.66
N ARG A 97 -34.51 -4.42 -0.78
CA ARG A 97 -34.91 -3.60 0.36
C ARG A 97 -34.96 -2.10 0.03
N TYR A 98 -34.08 -1.61 -0.83
CA TYR A 98 -33.88 -0.18 -1.06
C TYR A 98 -34.16 0.27 -2.50
N GLY A 99 -34.55 -0.66 -3.40
CA GLY A 99 -34.78 -0.40 -4.82
C GLY A 99 -33.51 -0.52 -5.67
N ALA A 100 -33.69 -0.79 -6.96
CA ALA A 100 -32.60 -0.98 -7.92
C ALA A 100 -31.77 0.28 -8.19
N ASP A 101 -32.20 1.43 -7.71
CA ASP A 101 -31.55 2.72 -7.83
C ASP A 101 -30.87 3.20 -6.54
N CYS A 102 -30.68 2.32 -5.57
CA CYS A 102 -30.22 2.67 -4.23
C CYS A 102 -28.83 3.32 -4.16
N PHE A 103 -27.99 3.19 -5.19
CA PHE A 103 -26.69 3.85 -5.31
C PHE A 103 -26.62 4.82 -6.50
N ARG A 104 -27.76 5.20 -7.14
CA ARG A 104 -27.76 6.02 -8.36
C ARG A 104 -27.05 7.36 -8.21
N ASN A 105 -27.10 7.97 -7.04
CA ASN A 105 -26.51 9.28 -6.75
C ASN A 105 -25.16 9.19 -6.04
N CYS A 106 -24.55 8.01 -5.99
CA CYS A 106 -23.24 7.79 -5.41
C CYS A 106 -22.14 8.10 -6.45
N ASP A 107 -21.27 9.05 -6.16
CA ASP A 107 -20.08 9.36 -6.93
C ASP A 107 -19.01 8.31 -6.69
N VAL A 108 -18.42 7.74 -7.75
CA VAL A 108 -17.44 6.65 -7.66
C VAL A 108 -16.19 6.93 -8.49
N VAL A 109 -15.02 6.78 -7.87
CA VAL A 109 -13.71 7.00 -8.51
C VAL A 109 -12.71 5.99 -7.97
N ASP A 110 -11.80 5.51 -8.83
CA ASP A 110 -10.58 4.83 -8.40
C ASP A 110 -9.43 5.85 -8.33
N MET A 111 -8.64 5.77 -7.25
CA MET A 111 -7.42 6.56 -7.07
C MET A 111 -6.21 5.64 -7.05
N THR A 112 -5.31 5.87 -7.99
CA THR A 112 -4.08 5.12 -8.12
C THR A 112 -2.89 6.00 -7.81
N PHE A 113 -2.25 5.75 -6.69
CA PHE A 113 -0.95 6.29 -6.34
C PHE A 113 -0.20 5.26 -5.50
N ALA A 114 0.33 4.23 -6.16
CA ALA A 114 1.03 3.13 -5.50
C ALA A 114 0.34 2.76 -4.15
N CYS A 115 1.10 2.60 -3.08
CA CYS A 115 0.58 2.15 -1.78
C CYS A 115 -0.25 3.19 -1.01
N ILE A 116 -0.41 4.44 -1.47
CA ILE A 116 -1.13 5.50 -0.73
C ILE A 116 -2.41 6.02 -1.41
N GLY A 117 -2.84 5.44 -2.53
CA GLY A 117 -4.05 5.88 -3.23
C GLY A 117 -5.30 5.94 -2.35
N ALA A 118 -5.42 5.06 -1.35
CA ALA A 118 -6.53 5.11 -0.40
C ALA A 118 -6.41 6.25 0.63
N VAL A 119 -5.21 6.73 0.92
CA VAL A 119 -4.99 7.94 1.74
C VAL A 119 -5.45 9.17 0.95
N ASP A 120 -5.13 9.26 -0.34
CA ASP A 120 -5.64 10.32 -1.21
C ASP A 120 -7.16 10.28 -1.34
N ALA A 121 -7.75 9.09 -1.49
CA ALA A 121 -9.19 8.90 -1.48
C ALA A 121 -9.83 9.38 -0.18
N MET A 122 -9.16 9.13 0.96
CA MET A 122 -9.60 9.59 2.27
C MET A 122 -9.58 11.11 2.38
N HIS A 123 -8.48 11.77 2.03
CA HIS A 123 -8.37 13.23 2.08
C HIS A 123 -9.42 13.91 1.18
N ASN A 124 -9.57 13.45 -0.06
CA ASN A 124 -10.60 13.96 -0.96
C ASN A 124 -12.03 13.78 -0.42
N THR A 125 -12.28 12.68 0.29
CA THR A 125 -13.60 12.42 0.87
C THR A 125 -13.82 13.20 2.15
N LEU A 126 -12.79 13.43 2.97
CA LEU A 126 -12.84 14.31 4.15
C LEU A 126 -13.15 15.75 3.75
N ASP A 127 -12.47 16.33 2.74
CA ASP A 127 -12.73 17.67 2.23
C ASP A 127 -14.16 17.82 1.70
N TRP A 128 -14.66 16.78 1.04
CA TRP A 128 -16.03 16.77 0.55
C TRP A 128 -17.05 16.66 1.71
N ALA A 129 -16.79 15.81 2.70
CA ALA A 129 -17.65 15.63 3.86
C ALA A 129 -17.65 16.87 4.79
N ALA A 130 -16.53 17.59 4.88
CA ALA A 130 -16.42 18.83 5.66
C ALA A 130 -17.41 19.93 5.18
N ARG A 131 -17.88 19.83 3.93
CA ARG A 131 -18.92 20.74 3.37
C ARG A 131 -20.35 20.31 3.71
N SER A 132 -20.56 19.30 4.55
CA SER A 132 -21.89 18.91 5.04
C SER A 132 -22.55 20.06 5.80
N THR A 133 -23.87 20.15 5.67
CA THR A 133 -24.73 21.00 6.50
C THR A 133 -25.63 20.13 7.37
N ASP A 134 -26.35 20.74 8.28
CA ASP A 134 -27.30 20.00 9.13
C ASP A 134 -28.48 19.43 8.34
N GLU A 135 -28.80 20.08 7.19
CA GLU A 135 -29.85 19.64 6.27
C GLU A 135 -29.36 18.66 5.19
N ASP A 136 -28.05 18.67 4.88
CA ASP A 136 -27.39 17.83 3.86
C ASP A 136 -26.17 17.16 4.44
N GLU A 137 -26.37 16.06 5.21
CA GLU A 137 -25.28 15.24 5.72
C GLU A 137 -24.65 14.43 4.58
N ARG A 138 -23.38 14.68 4.30
CA ARG A 138 -22.60 13.95 3.30
C ARG A 138 -21.94 12.73 3.92
N ILE A 139 -22.37 11.55 3.49
CA ILE A 139 -21.82 10.26 3.91
C ILE A 139 -20.94 9.73 2.79
N GLY A 140 -19.65 9.58 3.06
CA GLY A 140 -18.68 8.98 2.14
C GLY A 140 -18.16 7.64 2.67
N ILE A 141 -17.77 6.77 1.74
CA ILE A 141 -17.05 5.54 2.03
C ILE A 141 -15.73 5.58 1.24
N VAL A 142 -14.62 5.43 1.94
CA VAL A 142 -13.32 5.19 1.34
C VAL A 142 -13.07 3.69 1.36
N ILE A 143 -12.73 3.14 0.22
CA ILE A 143 -12.46 1.71 0.04
C ILE A 143 -10.97 1.58 -0.26
N PHE A 144 -10.32 0.62 0.36
CA PHE A 144 -9.03 0.09 -0.08
C PHE A 144 -9.20 -1.39 -0.39
N SER A 145 -8.65 -1.83 -1.50
CA SER A 145 -8.72 -3.25 -1.86
C SER A 145 -7.61 -3.59 -2.84
N ASP A 146 -6.76 -4.53 -2.47
CA ASP A 146 -5.62 -4.90 -3.28
C ASP A 146 -5.30 -6.39 -3.20
N ASN A 147 -4.71 -6.88 -4.29
CA ASN A 147 -4.06 -8.17 -4.39
C ASN A 147 -2.59 -7.92 -4.79
N ALA A 148 -1.72 -7.87 -3.79
CA ALA A 148 -0.31 -7.62 -4.01
C ALA A 148 0.35 -8.83 -4.67
N LYS A 149 0.68 -8.69 -5.95
CA LYS A 149 1.34 -9.73 -6.75
C LYS A 149 2.75 -9.33 -7.08
N TYR A 150 3.66 -10.29 -6.96
CA TYR A 150 5.04 -10.17 -7.40
C TYR A 150 5.41 -11.36 -8.28
N ALA A 151 6.46 -11.21 -9.09
CA ALA A 151 6.97 -12.34 -9.88
C ALA A 151 7.40 -13.48 -8.93
N LEU A 152 7.10 -14.71 -9.32
CA LEU A 152 7.51 -15.89 -8.56
C LEU A 152 9.05 -15.92 -8.40
N GLU A 153 9.53 -16.39 -7.25
CA GLU A 153 10.94 -16.45 -6.90
C GLU A 153 11.65 -15.08 -6.82
N SER A 154 10.88 -13.97 -6.85
CA SER A 154 11.43 -12.64 -6.64
C SER A 154 11.50 -12.28 -5.16
N ALA A 155 12.35 -11.29 -4.85
CA ALA A 155 12.48 -10.75 -3.48
C ALA A 155 11.21 -10.05 -2.95
N GLY A 156 10.17 -9.89 -3.77
CA GLY A 156 8.86 -9.38 -3.36
C GLY A 156 7.85 -10.48 -3.02
N GLU A 157 8.03 -11.71 -3.51
CA GLU A 157 7.03 -12.77 -3.42
C GLU A 157 6.60 -13.06 -1.97
N TYR A 158 7.54 -13.11 -1.04
CA TYR A 158 7.25 -13.39 0.37
C TYR A 158 6.57 -12.23 1.12
N THR A 159 6.44 -11.06 0.50
CA THR A 159 5.73 -9.92 1.08
C THR A 159 4.29 -9.79 0.57
N GLN A 160 3.84 -10.66 -0.33
CA GLN A 160 2.50 -10.62 -0.90
C GLN A 160 1.41 -10.68 0.17
N GLY A 161 0.24 -10.17 -0.19
CA GLY A 161 -0.96 -10.24 0.62
C GLY A 161 -2.17 -9.77 -0.17
N ALA A 162 -3.36 -10.04 0.33
CA ALA A 162 -4.59 -9.62 -0.30
C ALA A 162 -5.64 -9.27 0.75
N GLY A 163 -6.51 -8.32 0.42
CA GLY A 163 -7.62 -7.94 1.28
C GLY A 163 -8.25 -6.62 0.87
N GLY A 164 -9.34 -6.29 1.53
CA GLY A 164 -10.04 -5.05 1.33
C GLY A 164 -10.60 -4.48 2.62
N GLY A 165 -10.85 -3.19 2.65
CA GLY A 165 -11.48 -2.51 3.76
C GLY A 165 -12.32 -1.34 3.31
N ALA A 166 -13.17 -0.87 4.22
CA ALA A 166 -14.05 0.27 4.02
C ALA A 166 -14.07 1.15 5.26
N ILE A 167 -13.93 2.45 5.05
CA ILE A 167 -13.89 3.49 6.07
C ILE A 167 -15.10 4.40 5.87
N LEU A 168 -15.91 4.60 6.91
CA LEU A 168 -17.02 5.52 6.90
C LEU A 168 -16.52 6.93 7.21
N ILE A 169 -16.78 7.88 6.33
CA ILE A 169 -16.41 9.29 6.47
C ILE A 169 -17.67 10.12 6.70
N ARG A 170 -17.65 10.93 7.75
CA ARG A 170 -18.71 11.88 8.13
C ARG A 170 -18.10 13.16 8.71
N ARG A 171 -18.86 14.27 8.69
CA ARG A 171 -18.49 15.53 9.32
C ARG A 171 -18.30 15.39 10.84
N ASN A 172 -19.18 14.62 11.49
CA ASN A 172 -19.13 14.38 12.94
C ASN A 172 -18.67 12.93 13.16
N PRO A 173 -17.35 12.67 13.29
CA PRO A 173 -16.83 11.32 13.44
C PRO A 173 -17.15 10.78 14.85
N ARG A 174 -17.24 9.46 14.94
CA ARG A 174 -17.48 8.76 16.22
C ARG A 174 -16.24 8.12 16.80
N LEU A 175 -15.30 7.74 15.95
CA LEU A 175 -14.13 6.94 16.34
C LEU A 175 -12.82 7.71 16.23
N LEU A 176 -12.62 8.44 15.14
CA LEU A 176 -11.36 9.12 14.84
C LEU A 176 -11.65 10.45 14.15
N GLU A 177 -11.13 11.53 14.69
CA GLU A 177 -11.12 12.83 14.04
C GLU A 177 -9.81 13.03 13.28
N ILE A 178 -9.90 13.45 12.02
CA ILE A 178 -8.75 13.76 11.16
C ILE A 178 -8.78 15.24 10.85
N PRO A 179 -7.83 16.03 11.36
CA PRO A 179 -7.75 17.46 11.08
C PRO A 179 -7.28 17.74 9.65
N ASP A 180 -7.44 19.00 9.19
CA ASP A 180 -7.13 19.49 7.85
C ASP A 180 -5.64 19.70 7.56
N ILE A 181 -4.74 19.14 8.37
CA ILE A 181 -3.30 19.29 8.24
C ILE A 181 -2.67 17.98 7.78
N ILE A 182 -1.96 18.03 6.66
CA ILE A 182 -1.20 16.91 6.12
C ILE A 182 0.19 17.36 5.67
N GLY A 183 1.19 16.48 5.82
CA GLY A 183 2.51 16.64 5.23
C GLY A 183 2.61 15.87 3.93
N VAL A 184 3.19 16.46 2.90
CA VAL A 184 3.34 15.85 1.58
C VAL A 184 4.77 15.97 1.10
N SER A 185 5.27 14.91 0.46
CA SER A 185 6.50 14.91 -0.30
C SER A 185 6.30 14.17 -1.61
N THR A 186 6.73 14.77 -2.70
CA THR A 186 6.67 14.15 -4.04
C THR A 186 8.03 14.22 -4.70
N THR A 187 8.52 13.09 -5.19
CA THR A 187 9.78 13.00 -5.93
C THR A 187 9.54 12.19 -7.21
N PRO A 188 9.94 12.67 -8.39
CA PRO A 188 9.72 11.98 -9.67
C PRO A 188 10.75 10.85 -9.86
N VAL A 189 10.57 9.75 -9.16
CA VAL A 189 11.42 8.54 -9.24
C VAL A 189 10.63 7.35 -9.74
N HIS A 190 11.31 6.37 -10.33
CA HIS A 190 10.73 5.14 -10.84
C HIS A 190 11.27 3.95 -10.03
N ASP A 191 11.00 3.96 -8.73
CA ASP A 191 11.44 2.95 -7.78
C ASP A 191 10.53 1.71 -7.73
N PHE A 192 9.24 1.91 -8.00
CA PHE A 192 8.21 0.89 -8.03
C PHE A 192 7.12 1.29 -9.04
N PHE A 193 6.89 0.49 -10.09
CA PHE A 193 5.91 0.81 -11.12
C PHE A 193 5.44 -0.42 -11.88
N LYS A 194 4.23 -0.36 -12.45
CA LYS A 194 3.62 -1.41 -13.28
C LYS A 194 3.47 -0.93 -14.72
N PRO A 195 4.51 -1.06 -15.56
CA PRO A 195 4.48 -0.51 -16.91
C PRO A 195 3.59 -1.34 -17.84
N ARG A 196 2.96 -0.68 -18.79
CA ARG A 196 2.45 -1.37 -19.99
C ARG A 196 3.63 -1.87 -20.79
N ARG A 197 3.62 -3.14 -21.16
CA ARG A 197 4.67 -3.77 -21.97
C ARG A 197 4.14 -4.09 -23.34
N GLU A 198 4.95 -3.88 -24.36
CA GLU A 198 4.70 -4.31 -25.72
C GLU A 198 5.52 -5.55 -26.01
N VAL A 199 4.87 -6.59 -26.49
CA VAL A 199 5.53 -7.83 -26.94
C VAL A 199 5.31 -7.97 -28.42
N SER A 200 6.38 -8.18 -29.20
CA SER A 200 6.24 -8.40 -30.63
C SER A 200 5.61 -9.76 -30.91
N VAL A 201 4.76 -9.82 -31.91
CA VAL A 201 4.16 -11.10 -32.37
C VAL A 201 5.26 -12.09 -32.77
N LYS A 202 6.38 -11.61 -33.32
CA LYS A 202 7.55 -12.45 -33.63
C LYS A 202 8.15 -13.10 -32.38
N SER A 203 8.26 -12.35 -31.29
CA SER A 203 8.76 -12.90 -30.00
C SER A 203 7.83 -13.97 -29.45
N ILE A 204 6.51 -13.75 -29.51
CA ILE A 204 5.52 -14.73 -29.09
C ILE A 204 5.68 -16.02 -29.88
N ILE A 205 5.73 -15.91 -31.22
CA ILE A 205 5.91 -17.06 -32.12
C ILE A 205 7.22 -17.78 -31.84
N SER A 206 8.32 -17.03 -31.66
CA SER A 206 9.64 -17.61 -31.37
C SER A 206 9.62 -18.40 -30.05
N ASN A 207 9.01 -17.86 -28.99
CA ASN A 207 8.90 -18.55 -27.71
C ASN A 207 8.04 -19.82 -27.80
N VAL A 208 6.90 -19.76 -28.50
CA VAL A 208 6.07 -20.95 -28.75
C VAL A 208 6.84 -22.04 -29.49
N MET A 209 7.67 -21.65 -30.45
CA MET A 209 8.50 -22.60 -31.22
C MET A 209 9.58 -23.24 -30.34
N THR A 210 10.24 -22.43 -29.48
CA THR A 210 11.21 -22.94 -28.52
C THR A 210 10.58 -23.98 -27.58
N LEU A 211 9.44 -23.64 -26.98
CA LEU A 211 8.71 -24.55 -26.12
C LEU A 211 8.27 -25.84 -26.83
N ALA A 212 7.84 -25.73 -28.10
CA ALA A 212 7.48 -26.91 -28.89
C ALA A 212 8.69 -27.80 -29.17
N GLN A 213 9.86 -27.21 -29.44
CA GLN A 213 11.13 -27.98 -29.62
C GLN A 213 11.56 -28.69 -28.33
N GLU A 214 11.49 -28.01 -27.19
CA GLU A 214 11.77 -28.59 -25.87
C GLU A 214 10.81 -29.73 -25.54
N ALA A 215 9.54 -29.64 -26.00
CA ALA A 215 8.56 -30.71 -25.90
C ALA A 215 8.70 -31.83 -26.97
N GLY A 216 9.81 -31.83 -27.73
CA GLY A 216 10.09 -32.84 -28.75
C GLY A 216 9.29 -32.66 -30.06
N GLN A 217 8.61 -31.50 -30.23
CA GLN A 217 7.86 -31.21 -31.45
C GLN A 217 8.70 -30.34 -32.41
N SER A 218 8.78 -30.74 -33.70
CA SER A 218 9.49 -29.97 -34.72
C SER A 218 8.53 -29.10 -35.53
N ILE A 219 8.51 -27.80 -35.25
CA ILE A 219 7.74 -26.82 -36.03
C ILE A 219 8.72 -25.99 -36.86
N LYS A 220 8.59 -26.05 -38.21
CA LYS A 220 9.43 -25.22 -39.10
C LYS A 220 9.06 -23.75 -39.01
N LYS A 221 10.01 -22.90 -38.60
CA LYS A 221 9.86 -21.46 -38.35
C LYS A 221 9.07 -20.71 -39.45
N GLY A 222 9.35 -20.98 -40.72
CA GLY A 222 8.66 -20.32 -41.85
C GLY A 222 7.21 -20.78 -42.10
N ILE A 223 6.73 -21.84 -41.43
CA ILE A 223 5.36 -22.32 -41.62
C ILE A 223 4.36 -21.43 -40.86
N VAL A 224 4.66 -21.11 -39.59
CA VAL A 224 3.79 -20.27 -38.76
C VAL A 224 3.72 -18.84 -39.31
N GLU A 225 4.84 -18.27 -39.72
CA GLU A 225 4.86 -16.95 -40.34
C GLU A 225 4.10 -16.90 -41.67
N ARG A 226 4.14 -17.96 -42.49
CA ARG A 226 3.35 -18.08 -43.71
C ARG A 226 1.84 -18.26 -43.37
N MET A 227 1.50 -19.08 -42.40
CA MET A 227 0.11 -19.27 -41.99
C MET A 227 -0.51 -17.94 -41.54
N ILE A 228 0.16 -17.14 -40.71
CA ILE A 228 -0.34 -15.84 -40.25
C ILE A 228 -0.51 -14.87 -41.43
N ARG A 229 0.47 -14.81 -42.35
CA ARG A 229 0.42 -13.92 -43.53
C ARG A 229 -0.70 -14.28 -44.53
N HIS A 230 -1.08 -15.52 -44.64
CA HIS A 230 -2.07 -16.01 -45.63
C HIS A 230 -3.42 -16.30 -45.03
N LEU A 231 -3.65 -16.00 -43.73
CA LEU A 231 -4.97 -16.16 -43.14
C LEU A 231 -5.94 -15.10 -43.71
N PRO A 232 -7.15 -15.50 -44.12
CA PRO A 232 -8.18 -14.55 -44.50
C PRO A 232 -8.44 -13.52 -43.38
N ALA A 233 -8.68 -12.27 -43.75
CA ALA A 233 -8.94 -11.19 -42.79
C ALA A 233 -10.09 -11.52 -41.80
N SER A 234 -11.07 -12.30 -42.27
CA SER A 234 -12.17 -12.80 -41.43
C SER A 234 -11.70 -13.80 -40.37
N THR A 235 -10.67 -14.59 -40.66
CA THR A 235 -10.09 -15.56 -39.73
C THR A 235 -9.17 -14.85 -38.74
N VAL A 236 -8.36 -13.91 -39.23
CA VAL A 236 -7.46 -13.10 -38.38
C VAL A 236 -8.25 -12.32 -37.32
N ARG A 237 -9.41 -11.74 -37.68
CA ARG A 237 -10.30 -11.07 -36.74
C ARG A 237 -10.86 -11.97 -35.61
N LYS A 238 -10.87 -13.28 -35.80
CA LYS A 238 -11.31 -14.25 -34.79
C LYS A 238 -10.19 -14.78 -33.91
N LEU A 239 -8.94 -14.50 -34.25
CA LEU A 239 -7.77 -15.03 -33.54
C LEU A 239 -7.31 -14.18 -32.33
N GLY A 240 -8.12 -13.27 -31.84
CA GLY A 240 -7.82 -12.47 -30.64
C GLY A 240 -6.59 -11.58 -30.84
N ILE A 241 -5.46 -11.91 -30.19
CA ILE A 241 -4.21 -11.13 -30.24
C ILE A 241 -3.63 -10.88 -31.63
N PHE A 242 -4.07 -11.64 -32.64
CA PHE A 242 -3.66 -11.47 -34.04
C PHE A 242 -4.72 -10.75 -34.87
N ALA A 243 -5.79 -10.27 -34.25
CA ALA A 243 -7.01 -9.82 -34.94
C ALA A 243 -6.79 -8.63 -35.90
N HIS A 244 -5.78 -7.82 -35.69
CA HIS A 244 -5.57 -6.58 -36.47
C HIS A 244 -4.27 -6.53 -37.24
N GLY A 245 -3.53 -7.66 -37.34
CA GLY A 245 -2.23 -7.69 -38.03
C GLY A 245 -1.17 -6.83 -37.33
N GLU A 246 -1.38 -6.48 -36.09
CA GLU A 246 -0.45 -5.68 -35.32
C GLU A 246 0.87 -6.42 -35.10
N GLU A 247 2.00 -5.72 -35.29
CA GLU A 247 3.31 -6.30 -35.05
C GLU A 247 3.62 -6.44 -33.56
N LYS A 248 2.87 -5.76 -32.70
CA LYS A 248 3.04 -5.70 -31.25
C LYS A 248 1.69 -5.88 -30.53
N VAL A 249 1.77 -6.53 -29.39
CA VAL A 249 0.64 -6.71 -28.46
C VAL A 249 1.01 -6.02 -27.16
N SER A 250 0.13 -5.15 -26.66
CA SER A 250 0.26 -4.57 -25.33
C SER A 250 -0.15 -5.61 -24.28
N VAL A 251 0.74 -5.87 -23.34
CA VAL A 251 0.51 -6.80 -22.22
C VAL A 251 0.54 -6.00 -20.92
N HIS A 252 -0.53 -6.08 -20.16
CA HIS A 252 -0.53 -5.63 -18.78
C HIS A 252 0.01 -6.75 -17.88
N ARG A 253 0.91 -6.40 -16.97
CA ARG A 253 1.40 -7.31 -15.94
C ARG A 253 1.08 -6.71 -14.57
N ASP A 254 0.51 -7.52 -13.72
CA ASP A 254 0.19 -7.13 -12.35
C ASP A 254 1.44 -7.01 -11.46
N GLU A 255 2.51 -7.71 -11.85
CA GLU A 255 3.76 -7.66 -11.09
C GLU A 255 4.51 -6.36 -11.36
N PRO A 256 4.96 -5.67 -10.31
CA PRO A 256 5.74 -4.45 -10.42
C PRO A 256 7.17 -4.73 -10.92
N VAL A 257 7.74 -3.72 -11.53
CA VAL A 257 9.20 -3.58 -11.67
C VAL A 257 9.67 -2.74 -10.49
N PHE A 258 10.61 -3.25 -9.70
CA PHE A 258 11.15 -2.52 -8.56
C PHE A 258 12.55 -3.01 -8.17
N ASP A 259 13.32 -2.11 -7.55
CA ASP A 259 14.52 -2.42 -6.82
C ASP A 259 14.25 -2.21 -5.32
N GLY A 260 14.24 -3.28 -4.54
CA GLY A 260 13.83 -3.23 -3.13
C GLY A 260 14.72 -2.34 -2.27
N GLN A 261 16.02 -2.21 -2.57
CA GLN A 261 16.93 -1.32 -1.83
C GLN A 261 16.69 0.14 -2.21
N PHE A 262 16.56 0.41 -3.49
CA PHE A 262 16.28 1.75 -4.00
C PHE A 262 14.90 2.24 -3.52
N SER A 263 13.87 1.41 -3.64
CA SER A 263 12.52 1.73 -3.17
C SER A 263 12.49 2.03 -1.65
N ASN A 264 13.21 1.26 -0.84
CA ASN A 264 13.34 1.55 0.60
C ASN A 264 13.98 2.92 0.86
N ARG A 265 14.99 3.32 0.11
CA ARG A 265 15.61 4.65 0.24
C ARG A 265 14.65 5.76 -0.17
N CYS A 266 13.94 5.58 -1.28
CA CYS A 266 12.91 6.53 -1.73
C CYS A 266 11.83 6.71 -0.65
N TYR A 267 11.34 5.61 -0.07
CA TYR A 267 10.36 5.65 1.00
C TYR A 267 10.88 6.39 2.25
N GLN A 268 12.11 6.10 2.70
CA GLN A 268 12.73 6.81 3.83
C GLN A 268 12.83 8.32 3.59
N GLN A 269 13.28 8.69 2.40
CA GLN A 269 13.42 10.10 2.03
C GLN A 269 12.06 10.80 1.96
N ALA A 270 11.07 10.16 1.34
CA ALA A 270 9.72 10.71 1.21
C ALA A 270 9.07 10.93 2.58
N VAL A 271 9.12 9.92 3.47
CA VAL A 271 8.57 10.02 4.84
C VAL A 271 9.25 11.14 5.62
N ARG A 272 10.59 11.24 5.58
CA ARG A 272 11.32 12.31 6.25
C ARG A 272 10.92 13.71 5.75
N GLN A 273 10.79 13.88 4.43
CA GLN A 273 10.40 15.16 3.83
C GLN A 273 8.94 15.50 4.14
N ALA A 274 8.03 14.51 4.06
CA ALA A 274 6.63 14.70 4.42
C ALA A 274 6.48 15.06 5.90
N PHE A 275 7.23 14.40 6.79
CA PHE A 275 7.27 14.73 8.21
C PHE A 275 7.76 16.17 8.44
N HIS A 276 8.82 16.59 7.77
CA HIS A 276 9.31 17.96 7.85
C HIS A 276 8.26 18.98 7.36
N ASN A 277 7.61 18.71 6.23
CA ASN A 277 6.54 19.55 5.71
C ASN A 277 5.33 19.61 6.66
N PHE A 278 4.96 18.48 7.27
CA PHE A 278 3.90 18.43 8.26
C PHE A 278 4.25 19.26 9.51
N ARG A 279 5.46 19.10 10.05
CA ARG A 279 5.95 19.89 11.20
C ARG A 279 5.90 21.40 10.92
N GLN A 280 6.39 21.85 9.77
CA GLN A 280 6.32 23.27 9.38
C GLN A 280 4.88 23.80 9.33
N LYS A 281 3.93 23.00 8.83
CA LYS A 281 2.51 23.37 8.80
C LYS A 281 1.92 23.42 10.21
N ALA A 282 2.28 22.48 11.08
CA ALA A 282 1.85 22.46 12.49
C ALA A 282 2.37 23.66 13.26
N GLU A 283 3.62 24.06 13.05
CA GLU A 283 4.21 25.27 13.61
C GLU A 283 3.46 26.53 13.15
N ARG A 284 3.23 26.69 11.85
CA ARG A 284 2.50 27.83 11.27
C ARG A 284 1.05 27.94 11.75
N SER A 285 0.41 26.82 12.02
CA SER A 285 -0.99 26.78 12.51
C SER A 285 -1.09 26.85 14.03
N GLY A 286 0.03 26.96 14.76
CA GLY A 286 0.07 26.98 16.23
C GLY A 286 -0.28 25.64 16.90
N ARG A 287 -0.30 24.55 16.14
CA ARG A 287 -0.51 23.18 16.66
C ARG A 287 0.73 22.55 17.25
N TYR A 288 1.88 23.12 16.99
CA TYR A 288 3.18 22.75 17.54
C TYR A 288 4.02 24.00 17.74
N ASN A 289 4.70 24.06 18.89
CA ASN A 289 5.67 25.11 19.19
C ASN A 289 7.04 24.45 19.45
N PRO A 290 8.07 24.73 18.63
CA PRO A 290 9.41 24.16 18.82
C PRO A 290 10.08 24.55 20.14
N ALA A 291 9.60 25.60 20.81
CA ALA A 291 10.11 26.04 22.10
C ALA A 291 9.58 25.22 23.30
N ASP A 292 8.57 24.36 23.06
CA ASP A 292 8.06 23.47 24.08
C ASP A 292 9.06 22.34 24.36
N ASP A 293 9.10 21.86 25.59
CA ASP A 293 10.00 20.76 26.00
C ASP A 293 9.66 19.44 25.30
N GLN A 294 8.39 19.28 24.84
CA GLN A 294 7.93 18.07 24.17
C GLN A 294 8.34 18.06 22.69
N ARG A 295 8.96 16.97 22.25
CA ARG A 295 9.34 16.77 20.84
C ARG A 295 8.11 16.48 19.99
N PHE A 296 8.18 16.80 18.69
CA PHE A 296 7.05 16.70 17.79
C PHE A 296 6.48 15.28 17.71
N THR A 297 7.34 14.26 17.62
CA THR A 297 6.90 12.86 17.62
C THR A 297 6.43 12.35 18.99
N GLU A 298 6.72 13.07 20.06
CA GLU A 298 6.28 12.72 21.43
C GLU A 298 4.84 13.12 21.71
N GLN A 299 4.27 14.02 20.91
CA GLN A 299 2.85 14.36 20.95
C GLN A 299 1.95 13.18 20.55
N TRP A 300 2.48 12.24 19.79
CA TRP A 300 1.72 11.07 19.32
C TRP A 300 1.91 9.87 20.24
N GLU A 301 0.83 9.41 20.86
CA GLU A 301 0.84 8.17 21.65
C GLU A 301 1.06 6.95 20.77
N ARG A 302 0.63 7.02 19.51
CA ARG A 302 0.85 5.98 18.51
C ARG A 302 1.30 6.57 17.18
N ILE A 303 2.16 5.82 16.48
CA ILE A 303 2.64 6.16 15.14
C ILE A 303 2.31 4.99 14.22
N ILE A 304 1.43 5.27 13.27
CA ILE A 304 0.92 4.31 12.31
C ILE A 304 1.68 4.50 11.01
N MET A 305 2.31 3.42 10.52
CA MET A 305 3.11 3.46 9.30
C MET A 305 2.48 2.60 8.20
N HIS A 306 2.67 3.02 6.95
CA HIS A 306 2.53 2.10 5.83
C HIS A 306 3.57 0.98 5.94
N LEU A 307 3.13 -0.28 5.86
CA LEU A 307 3.96 -1.45 6.13
C LEU A 307 3.95 -2.43 4.94
N PRO A 308 4.86 -2.29 3.96
CA PRO A 308 5.06 -3.31 2.91
C PRO A 308 5.45 -4.68 3.49
N TYR A 309 6.09 -4.69 4.65
CA TYR A 309 6.33 -5.85 5.50
C TYR A 309 6.38 -5.40 6.98
N ALA A 310 6.14 -6.31 7.90
CA ALA A 310 5.87 -5.95 9.30
C ALA A 310 6.95 -5.06 9.95
N TYR A 311 8.24 -5.35 9.73
CA TYR A 311 9.34 -4.58 10.35
C TYR A 311 9.81 -3.38 9.53
N GLN A 312 9.04 -2.94 8.52
CA GLN A 312 9.38 -1.76 7.72
C GLN A 312 9.55 -0.51 8.60
N ALA A 313 8.59 -0.23 9.47
CA ALA A 313 8.63 0.95 10.33
C ALA A 313 9.88 1.00 11.21
N LYS A 314 10.28 -0.12 11.79
CA LYS A 314 11.51 -0.24 12.61
C LYS A 314 12.75 0.22 11.86
N ARG A 315 12.79 0.04 10.54
CA ARG A 315 13.93 0.40 9.69
C ARG A 315 13.83 1.82 9.13
N MET A 316 12.59 2.34 8.96
CA MET A 316 12.36 3.64 8.32
C MET A 316 12.39 4.81 9.29
N PHE A 317 11.90 4.61 10.51
CA PHE A 317 11.71 5.69 11.48
C PHE A 317 12.98 6.20 12.22
N PRO A 318 14.13 5.50 12.24
CA PRO A 318 15.35 6.01 12.90
C PRO A 318 15.80 7.40 12.45
N ASP A 319 15.63 7.75 11.17
CA ASP A 319 15.96 9.10 10.67
C ASP A 319 15.03 10.18 11.25
N VAL A 320 13.72 9.91 11.28
CA VAL A 320 12.73 10.83 11.87
C VAL A 320 13.01 10.98 13.37
N PHE A 321 13.25 9.86 14.07
CA PHE A 321 13.59 9.86 15.49
C PHE A 321 14.83 10.68 15.80
N ARG A 322 15.89 10.55 15.00
CA ARG A 322 17.12 11.33 15.12
C ARG A 322 16.85 12.81 14.92
N HIS A 323 16.31 13.19 13.79
CA HIS A 323 16.08 14.59 13.42
C HIS A 323 15.17 15.34 14.40
N ASP A 324 14.22 14.62 15.01
CA ASP A 324 13.33 15.21 16.00
C ASP A 324 14.01 15.43 17.37
N ARG A 325 15.20 14.83 17.58
CA ARG A 325 15.89 14.81 18.87
C ARG A 325 17.35 15.24 18.85
N GLU A 326 17.90 15.60 17.69
CA GLU A 326 19.35 15.84 17.53
C GLU A 326 19.92 16.99 18.40
N ASP A 327 19.05 17.86 18.90
CA ASP A 327 19.39 18.95 19.81
C ASP A 327 19.19 18.63 21.32
N THR A 328 18.78 17.37 21.64
CA THR A 328 18.51 16.96 23.03
C THR A 328 19.70 16.32 23.71
N GLU A 329 19.75 16.37 25.05
CA GLU A 329 20.74 15.66 25.87
C GLU A 329 20.66 14.14 25.64
N MET A 330 19.44 13.59 25.53
CA MET A 330 19.24 12.18 25.23
C MET A 330 19.93 11.78 23.92
N TRP A 331 19.82 12.61 22.87
CA TRP A 331 20.49 12.33 21.60
C TRP A 331 22.01 12.43 21.71
N GLN A 332 22.52 13.37 22.49
CA GLN A 332 23.98 13.48 22.75
C GLN A 332 24.55 12.19 23.35
N ASP A 333 23.81 11.54 24.24
CA ASP A 333 24.21 10.26 24.81
C ASP A 333 24.14 9.11 23.80
N VAL A 334 23.14 9.08 22.93
CA VAL A 334 23.06 8.15 21.81
C VAL A 334 24.23 8.38 20.84
N ALA A 335 24.51 9.64 20.47
CA ALA A 335 25.57 9.99 19.55
C ALA A 335 26.97 9.63 20.09
N LYS A 336 27.22 9.75 21.42
CA LYS A 336 28.47 9.28 22.06
C LYS A 336 28.68 7.77 21.88
N GLN A 337 27.58 6.97 21.89
CA GLN A 337 27.66 5.52 21.72
C GLN A 337 27.87 5.12 20.26
N LEU A 338 27.24 5.83 19.32
CA LEU A 338 27.23 5.48 17.90
C LEU A 338 28.35 6.13 17.09
N GLY A 339 28.97 7.19 17.62
CA GLY A 339 29.83 8.10 16.86
C GLY A 339 29.02 9.09 16.00
N PRO A 340 29.71 9.95 15.23
CA PRO A 340 29.07 10.95 14.41
C PRO A 340 28.29 10.31 13.24
N ALA A 341 27.20 10.93 12.84
CA ALA A 341 26.51 10.55 11.61
C ALA A 341 27.42 10.79 10.39
N PRO A 342 27.29 9.98 9.33
CA PRO A 342 28.01 10.25 8.08
C PRO A 342 27.73 11.67 7.58
N GLU A 343 28.80 12.43 7.28
CA GLU A 343 28.68 13.80 6.80
C GLU A 343 27.91 13.86 5.47
N PRO A 344 26.98 14.82 5.30
CA PRO A 344 26.32 15.05 4.03
C PRO A 344 27.35 15.32 2.91
N HIS A 345 27.06 14.83 1.70
CA HIS A 345 27.87 15.11 0.53
C HIS A 345 27.10 15.90 -0.53
N ASN A 346 27.81 16.67 -1.35
CA ASN A 346 27.27 17.42 -2.48
C ASN A 346 27.76 16.85 -3.83
N SER A 347 28.14 15.58 -3.86
CA SER A 347 28.67 14.93 -5.05
C SER A 347 27.54 14.29 -5.85
N ASP A 348 27.60 14.43 -7.19
CA ASP A 348 26.74 13.72 -8.13
C ASP A 348 27.41 12.40 -8.61
N ASP A 349 28.59 12.06 -8.10
CA ASP A 349 29.28 10.80 -8.42
C ASP A 349 28.53 9.61 -7.80
N PRO A 350 28.01 8.67 -8.62
CA PRO A 350 27.26 7.52 -8.14
C PRO A 350 28.01 6.66 -7.12
N VAL A 351 29.34 6.58 -7.22
CA VAL A 351 30.16 5.77 -6.31
C VAL A 351 30.20 6.42 -4.93
N ILE A 352 30.36 7.76 -4.86
CA ILE A 352 30.35 8.51 -3.61
C ILE A 352 28.97 8.41 -2.95
N ILE A 353 27.91 8.57 -3.75
CA ILE A 353 26.53 8.44 -3.29
C ILE A 353 26.31 7.05 -2.69
N GLU A 354 26.72 5.97 -3.39
CA GLU A 354 26.54 4.61 -2.90
C GLU A 354 27.31 4.34 -1.58
N ILE A 355 28.54 4.83 -1.47
CA ILE A 355 29.33 4.70 -0.24
C ILE A 355 28.65 5.41 0.91
N TRP A 356 28.19 6.63 0.70
CA TRP A 356 27.50 7.41 1.72
C TRP A 356 26.19 6.76 2.14
N GLU A 357 25.37 6.27 1.20
CA GLU A 357 24.13 5.59 1.48
C GLU A 357 24.34 4.30 2.31
N LYS A 358 25.35 3.52 1.99
CA LYS A 358 25.73 2.34 2.79
C LYS A 358 26.14 2.71 4.21
N ALA A 359 26.88 3.79 4.37
CA ALA A 359 27.28 4.29 5.69
C ALA A 359 26.05 4.77 6.49
N MET A 360 25.14 5.53 5.85
CA MET A 360 23.89 5.97 6.46
C MET A 360 22.98 4.80 6.84
N ASP A 361 22.85 3.77 6.00
CA ASP A 361 22.09 2.57 6.33
C ASP A 361 22.68 1.81 7.52
N GLY A 362 24.01 1.81 7.62
CA GLY A 362 24.73 1.28 8.80
C GLY A 362 24.39 2.06 10.07
N TYR A 363 24.42 3.39 9.97
CA TYR A 363 24.10 4.29 11.07
C TYR A 363 22.63 4.16 11.53
N ARG A 364 21.67 4.13 10.61
CA ARG A 364 20.24 3.89 10.92
C ARG A 364 20.02 2.56 11.63
N ARG A 365 20.69 1.50 11.17
CA ARG A 365 20.65 0.17 11.83
C ARG A 365 21.26 0.22 13.23
N ALA A 366 22.27 1.04 13.47
CA ALA A 366 22.83 1.23 14.79
C ALA A 366 21.86 2.00 15.71
N ILE A 367 21.22 3.06 15.23
CA ILE A 367 20.15 3.78 15.95
C ILE A 367 19.05 2.81 16.35
N SER A 368 18.58 1.96 15.42
CA SER A 368 17.48 1.03 15.67
C SER A 368 17.75 -0.02 16.76
N LYS A 369 18.99 -0.14 17.21
CA LYS A 369 19.43 -1.05 18.28
C LYS A 369 19.67 -0.35 19.61
N THR A 370 19.61 0.98 19.66
CA THR A 370 19.79 1.72 20.92
C THR A 370 18.59 1.50 21.84
N PRO A 371 18.80 1.43 23.16
CA PRO A 371 17.69 1.27 24.11
C PRO A 371 16.63 2.34 23.95
N GLN A 372 17.02 3.60 23.73
CA GLN A 372 16.13 4.74 23.57
C GLN A 372 15.20 4.58 22.35
N TYR A 373 15.73 4.16 21.21
CA TYR A 373 14.91 3.91 20.03
C TYR A 373 14.03 2.66 20.19
N MET A 374 14.56 1.61 20.82
CA MET A 374 13.80 0.38 21.05
C MET A 374 12.59 0.62 21.95
N GLU A 375 12.75 1.41 23.00
CA GLU A 375 11.65 1.81 23.89
C GLU A 375 10.61 2.66 23.15
N PHE A 376 11.08 3.66 22.39
CA PHE A 376 10.21 4.49 21.56
C PHE A 376 9.42 3.66 20.55
N HIS A 377 10.09 2.74 19.85
CA HIS A 377 9.46 1.85 18.88
C HIS A 377 8.43 0.94 19.54
N ALA A 378 8.78 0.28 20.64
CA ALA A 378 7.90 -0.65 21.34
C ALA A 378 6.62 0.04 21.87
N SER A 379 6.77 1.25 22.42
CA SER A 379 5.64 1.99 22.98
C SER A 379 4.72 2.62 21.94
N ARG A 380 5.24 3.02 20.75
CA ARG A 380 4.49 3.86 19.81
C ARG A 380 4.19 3.21 18.45
N ILE A 381 5.04 2.28 17.98
CA ILE A 381 4.99 1.78 16.59
C ILE A 381 4.64 0.29 16.52
N GLU A 382 5.15 -0.52 17.43
CA GLU A 382 5.18 -1.97 17.31
C GLU A 382 3.80 -2.61 17.13
N LYS A 383 2.77 -2.10 17.80
CA LYS A 383 1.40 -2.64 17.76
C LYS A 383 0.81 -2.68 16.34
N GLY A 384 1.18 -1.72 15.49
CA GLY A 384 0.76 -1.69 14.09
C GLY A 384 1.29 -2.84 13.23
N GLN A 385 2.32 -3.54 13.67
CA GLN A 385 3.01 -4.58 12.88
C GLN A 385 2.32 -5.95 12.92
N ARG A 386 1.48 -6.21 13.94
CA ARG A 386 0.86 -7.53 14.18
C ARG A 386 0.06 -8.04 12.99
N ALA A 387 -0.87 -7.24 12.49
CA ALA A 387 -1.72 -7.66 11.37
C ALA A 387 -0.92 -7.80 10.07
N SER A 388 0.01 -6.88 9.76
CA SER A 388 0.88 -6.98 8.59
C SER A 388 1.74 -8.25 8.62
N SER A 389 2.15 -8.74 9.80
CA SER A 389 2.93 -9.99 9.93
C SER A 389 2.14 -11.24 9.54
N LEU A 390 0.81 -11.22 9.63
CA LEU A 390 -0.08 -12.35 9.37
C LEU A 390 -0.74 -12.32 7.99
N ILE A 391 -0.88 -11.13 7.40
CA ILE A 391 -1.68 -10.91 6.20
C ILE A 391 -0.80 -10.56 5.00
N GLY A 392 0.38 -9.97 5.24
CA GLY A 392 1.27 -9.46 4.20
C GLY A 392 0.91 -8.05 3.74
N ASN A 393 1.50 -7.64 2.62
CA ASN A 393 1.29 -6.31 2.04
C ASN A 393 -0.11 -6.19 1.41
N GLN A 394 -0.80 -5.12 1.73
CA GLN A 394 -2.08 -4.77 1.12
C GLN A 394 -2.00 -3.44 0.38
N TYR A 395 -0.82 -3.07 -0.09
CA TYR A 395 -0.60 -1.82 -0.80
C TYR A 395 -1.35 -0.64 -0.16
N THR A 396 -2.41 -0.15 -0.79
CA THR A 396 -3.18 1.02 -0.34
C THR A 396 -3.89 0.83 1.00
N GLY A 397 -4.14 -0.42 1.40
CA GLY A 397 -4.77 -0.77 2.68
C GLY A 397 -3.81 -0.91 3.86
N SER A 398 -2.50 -1.00 3.60
CA SER A 398 -1.50 -1.37 4.61
C SER A 398 -1.47 -0.42 5.81
N ILE A 399 -1.57 0.89 5.62
CA ILE A 399 -1.60 1.87 6.72
C ILE A 399 -2.87 1.74 7.58
N PHE A 400 -4.02 1.48 6.97
CA PHE A 400 -5.29 1.27 7.69
C PHE A 400 -5.30 -0.06 8.43
N LEU A 401 -4.63 -1.07 7.88
CA LEU A 401 -4.42 -2.34 8.55
C LEU A 401 -3.54 -2.16 9.80
N ALA A 402 -2.48 -1.36 9.71
CA ALA A 402 -1.63 -1.02 10.85
C ALA A 402 -2.42 -0.24 11.93
N LEU A 403 -3.29 0.70 11.53
CA LEU A 403 -4.16 1.42 12.43
C LEU A 403 -5.12 0.49 13.19
N MET A 404 -5.80 -0.41 12.47
CA MET A 404 -6.72 -1.38 13.07
C MET A 404 -5.99 -2.35 14.00
N SER A 405 -4.79 -2.80 13.60
CA SER A 405 -3.92 -3.66 14.43
C SER A 405 -3.53 -2.98 15.75
N THR A 406 -3.26 -1.67 15.69
CA THR A 406 -2.95 -0.87 16.89
C THR A 406 -4.15 -0.76 17.80
N PHE A 407 -5.33 -0.41 17.25
CA PHE A 407 -6.57 -0.35 18.05
C PHE A 407 -6.90 -1.68 18.73
N GLU A 408 -6.80 -2.79 17.98
CA GLU A 408 -7.08 -4.12 18.52
C GLU A 408 -6.13 -4.48 19.66
N SER A 409 -4.83 -4.22 19.48
CA SER A 409 -3.82 -4.47 20.51
C SER A 409 -4.01 -3.59 21.73
N ASP A 410 -4.34 -2.30 21.57
CA ASP A 410 -4.62 -1.41 22.70
C ASP A 410 -5.88 -1.80 23.46
N LEU A 411 -6.93 -2.24 22.76
CA LEU A 411 -8.17 -2.73 23.39
C LEU A 411 -7.95 -4.05 24.14
N GLU A 412 -7.15 -4.97 23.59
CA GLU A 412 -6.77 -6.21 24.29
C GLU A 412 -6.03 -5.92 25.61
N GLU A 413 -5.24 -4.83 25.64
CA GLU A 413 -4.50 -4.38 26.82
C GLU A 413 -5.33 -3.45 27.74
N ASN A 414 -6.59 -3.19 27.42
CA ASN A 414 -7.49 -2.25 28.12
C ASN A 414 -6.96 -0.82 28.17
N VAL A 415 -6.26 -0.37 27.13
CA VAL A 415 -5.81 1.03 27.00
C VAL A 415 -7.03 1.89 26.68
N ASN A 416 -7.20 2.99 27.40
CA ASN A 416 -8.19 4.00 27.04
C ASN A 416 -7.67 4.78 25.82
N LEU A 417 -8.44 4.79 24.72
CA LEU A 417 -8.10 5.46 23.47
C LEU A 417 -8.68 6.88 23.36
N ASP A 418 -9.50 7.31 24.33
CA ASP A 418 -10.11 8.63 24.30
C ASP A 418 -9.02 9.72 24.35
N ASP A 419 -9.15 10.70 23.47
CA ASP A 419 -8.26 11.86 23.33
C ASP A 419 -6.80 11.53 22.96
N MET A 420 -6.48 10.26 22.60
CA MET A 420 -5.15 9.89 22.13
C MET A 420 -4.85 10.47 20.75
N LEU A 421 -3.65 10.99 20.58
CA LEU A 421 -3.18 11.52 19.30
C LEU A 421 -2.38 10.46 18.53
N PHE A 422 -2.79 10.22 17.29
CA PHE A 422 -2.15 9.25 16.38
C PHE A 422 -1.46 9.97 15.23
N GLY A 423 -0.17 9.70 15.01
CA GLY A 423 0.54 10.12 13.80
C GLY A 423 0.40 9.04 12.71
N LEU A 424 -0.12 9.40 11.53
CA LEU A 424 -0.22 8.50 10.39
C LEU A 424 0.86 8.88 9.36
N CYS A 425 1.70 7.92 8.94
CA CYS A 425 2.82 8.11 8.04
C CYS A 425 2.80 7.04 6.93
N GLY A 426 2.75 7.47 5.67
CA GLY A 426 2.72 6.56 4.52
C GLY A 426 3.38 7.14 3.29
#